data_b447a06530b72eada6011d6745a74dc4
#
_entry.id   b447a06530b72eada6011d6745a74dc4
#
_cell.length_a   1.000
_cell.length_b   1.000
_cell.length_c   1.000
_cell.angle_alpha   90.00
_cell.angle_beta   90.00
_cell.angle_gamma   90.00
#
_symmetry.space_group_name_H-M   'P 1'
#
loop_
_entity.id
_entity.type
_entity.pdbx_description
1 polymer ?
#
loop_
_entity_poly.entity_id
_entity_poly.type
_entity_poly.pdbx_seq_one_letter_code
_entity_poly.pdbx_strand_id
1 'polypeptide(L)'
;SHQSLFAYNETVAQDYFPLNEGEVRVRGLRWYRRDERDYKVTLKPGDIPQTIGEASDAILNETIGCVSQEDPQARAKYLNCATAFRITPMELELYRKMNMLIPQKCSVCRRQDRMALRNPRKLWQRPCQCKGGRSEKGIYKNAVEHFHGASPCPNSFSTTYAPEREEIVYCKQCYQTEVV
;
A
#
# COMPACT_ATOMS: atom_id res chain seq x y z
N SER A 1 -21.35 -3.41 -18.79
CA SER A 1 -21.10 -3.40 -17.33
C SER A 1 -22.37 -3.36 -16.48
N HIS A 2 -23.56 -3.56 -17.06
CA HIS A 2 -24.83 -3.67 -16.31
C HIS A 2 -24.95 -4.98 -15.50
N GLN A 3 -23.94 -5.86 -15.57
CA GLN A 3 -23.98 -7.18 -14.94
C GLN A 3 -23.41 -7.22 -13.52
N SER A 4 -22.69 -6.19 -13.06
CA SER A 4 -22.17 -6.17 -11.70
C SER A 4 -23.19 -5.60 -10.72
N LEU A 5 -23.46 -6.34 -9.64
CA LEU A 5 -24.29 -5.87 -8.52
C LEU A 5 -23.56 -4.82 -7.67
N PHE A 6 -22.23 -4.80 -7.71
CA PHE A 6 -21.39 -3.92 -6.91
C PHE A 6 -20.98 -2.65 -7.67
N ALA A 7 -20.78 -1.56 -6.97
CA ALA A 7 -20.18 -0.35 -7.52
C ALA A 7 -18.66 -0.54 -7.71
N TYR A 8 -18.04 0.26 -8.58
CA TYR A 8 -16.63 0.12 -8.91
C TYR A 8 -15.72 0.14 -7.68
N ASN A 9 -15.95 1.09 -6.78
CA ASN A 9 -15.17 1.27 -5.55
C ASN A 9 -15.48 0.26 -4.43
N GLU A 10 -16.43 -0.65 -4.64
CA GLU A 10 -16.68 -1.80 -3.77
C GLU A 10 -15.96 -3.06 -4.26
N THR A 11 -15.33 -2.99 -5.43
CA THR A 11 -14.68 -4.14 -6.06
C THR A 11 -13.16 -4.05 -5.96
N VAL A 12 -12.51 -5.20 -6.16
CA VAL A 12 -11.05 -5.31 -6.24
C VAL A 12 -10.48 -4.49 -7.42
N ALA A 13 -11.30 -4.10 -8.41
CA ALA A 13 -10.88 -3.25 -9.51
C ALA A 13 -10.35 -1.90 -9.00
N GLN A 14 -10.97 -1.31 -7.97
CA GLN A 14 -10.50 -0.08 -7.36
C GLN A 14 -9.11 -0.21 -6.72
N ASP A 15 -8.78 -1.39 -6.17
CA ASP A 15 -7.47 -1.63 -5.57
C ASP A 15 -6.33 -1.70 -6.60
N TYR A 16 -6.62 -2.19 -7.82
CA TYR A 16 -5.63 -2.40 -8.86
C TYR A 16 -5.61 -1.32 -9.95
N PHE A 17 -6.74 -0.71 -10.18
CA PHE A 17 -6.95 0.31 -11.22
C PHE A 17 -7.75 1.47 -10.61
N PRO A 18 -7.16 2.22 -9.67
CA PRO A 18 -7.88 3.26 -8.94
C PRO A 18 -8.42 4.32 -9.91
N LEU A 19 -9.71 4.60 -9.78
CA LEU A 19 -10.41 5.65 -10.51
C LEU A 19 -11.12 6.55 -9.51
N ASN A 20 -11.26 7.83 -9.86
CA ASN A 20 -12.13 8.73 -9.11
C ASN A 20 -13.59 8.60 -9.56
N GLU A 21 -14.53 9.18 -8.80
CA GLU A 21 -15.97 9.07 -9.08
C GLU A 21 -16.34 9.61 -10.47
N GLY A 22 -15.73 10.73 -10.90
CA GLY A 22 -15.98 11.31 -12.23
C GLY A 22 -15.59 10.37 -13.35
N GLU A 23 -14.40 9.77 -13.26
CA GLU A 23 -13.90 8.79 -14.25
C GLU A 23 -14.78 7.54 -14.32
N VAL A 24 -15.26 7.07 -13.16
CA VAL A 24 -16.16 5.92 -13.08
C VAL A 24 -17.49 6.22 -13.76
N ARG A 25 -18.06 7.41 -13.52
CA ARG A 25 -19.33 7.84 -14.14
C ARG A 25 -19.21 8.01 -15.64
N VAL A 26 -18.12 8.61 -16.14
CA VAL A 26 -17.85 8.74 -17.58
C VAL A 26 -17.81 7.37 -18.28
N ARG A 27 -17.35 6.32 -17.59
CA ARG A 27 -17.31 4.94 -18.08
C ARG A 27 -18.65 4.19 -17.92
N GLY A 28 -19.71 4.87 -17.48
CA GLY A 28 -21.02 4.26 -17.24
C GLY A 28 -21.04 3.25 -16.10
N LEU A 29 -20.08 3.34 -15.17
CA LEU A 29 -20.01 2.44 -14.01
C LEU A 29 -20.64 3.11 -12.79
N ARG A 30 -21.09 2.29 -11.82
CA ARG A 30 -21.67 2.78 -10.56
C ARG A 30 -20.56 3.12 -9.57
N TRP A 31 -20.82 4.17 -8.77
CA TRP A 31 -20.01 4.57 -7.64
C TRP A 31 -20.84 4.48 -6.37
N TYR A 32 -20.32 3.79 -5.35
CA TYR A 32 -20.96 3.70 -4.04
C TYR A 32 -20.45 4.85 -3.17
N ARG A 33 -21.39 5.60 -2.62
CA ARG A 33 -21.11 6.54 -1.53
C ARG A 33 -21.61 5.92 -0.24
N ARG A 34 -20.70 5.75 0.70
CA ARG A 34 -21.05 5.22 2.01
C ARG A 34 -21.92 6.24 2.73
N ASP A 35 -23.00 5.76 3.35
CA ASP A 35 -23.78 6.59 4.26
C ASP A 35 -22.91 7.04 5.42
N GLU A 36 -22.94 8.33 5.73
CA GLU A 36 -22.26 8.87 6.89
C GLU A 36 -22.92 8.28 8.14
N ARG A 37 -22.17 7.43 8.84
CA ARG A 37 -22.60 6.88 10.12
C ARG A 37 -21.96 7.71 11.21
N ASP A 38 -22.81 8.30 12.03
CA ASP A 38 -22.38 8.99 13.24
C ASP A 38 -22.09 7.95 14.33
N TYR A 39 -20.82 7.61 14.51
CA TYR A 39 -20.38 6.74 15.59
C TYR A 39 -19.99 7.61 16.79
N LYS A 40 -20.55 7.29 17.96
CA LYS A 40 -20.06 7.87 19.21
C LYS A 40 -18.65 7.37 19.49
N VAL A 41 -17.65 8.17 19.13
CA VAL A 41 -16.25 7.90 19.45
C VAL A 41 -16.04 8.08 20.95
N THR A 42 -15.51 7.05 21.60
CA THR A 42 -15.23 7.05 23.05
C THR A 42 -13.73 7.22 23.32
N LEU A 43 -12.87 6.83 22.36
CA LEU A 43 -11.41 7.00 22.44
C LEU A 43 -10.90 7.72 21.18
N LYS A 44 -10.27 8.87 21.36
CA LYS A 44 -9.65 9.60 20.24
C LYS A 44 -8.32 8.95 19.85
N PRO A 45 -7.87 9.08 18.57
CA PRO A 45 -6.59 8.52 18.12
C PRO A 45 -5.38 9.00 18.93
N GLY A 46 -5.38 10.26 19.38
CA GLY A 46 -4.30 10.84 20.20
C GLY A 46 -4.23 10.31 21.62
N ASP A 47 -5.32 9.71 22.12
CA ASP A 47 -5.42 9.20 23.50
C ASP A 47 -5.11 7.69 23.57
N ILE A 48 -4.78 7.06 22.44
CA ILE A 48 -4.37 5.65 22.39
C ILE A 48 -3.02 5.50 23.10
N PRO A 49 -2.85 4.48 23.97
CA PRO A 49 -1.59 4.21 24.64
C PRO A 49 -0.41 4.13 23.67
N GLN A 50 0.71 4.76 24.04
CA GLN A 50 1.92 4.81 23.20
C GLN A 50 2.66 3.49 23.16
N THR A 51 2.39 2.59 24.10
CA THR A 51 2.95 1.23 24.12
C THR A 51 1.84 0.21 24.33
N ILE A 52 2.03 -0.98 23.83
CA ILE A 52 1.06 -2.07 24.02
C ILE A 52 0.97 -2.52 25.47
N GLY A 53 2.03 -2.35 26.24
CA GLY A 53 2.07 -2.70 27.67
C GLY A 53 1.15 -1.81 28.53
N GLU A 54 0.89 -0.58 28.09
CA GLU A 54 -0.03 0.35 28.77
C GLU A 54 -1.50 0.09 28.40
N ALA A 55 -1.75 -0.70 27.35
CA ALA A 55 -3.10 -0.99 26.88
C ALA A 55 -3.79 -2.04 27.76
N SER A 56 -4.75 -1.60 28.58
CA SER A 56 -5.62 -2.49 29.34
C SER A 56 -6.71 -3.12 28.47
N ASP A 57 -7.35 -4.17 28.98
CA ASP A 57 -8.49 -4.82 28.27
C ASP A 57 -9.71 -3.91 28.13
N ALA A 58 -9.76 -2.80 28.88
CA ALA A 58 -10.82 -1.79 28.73
C ALA A 58 -10.94 -1.26 27.31
N ILE A 59 -9.84 -1.25 26.53
CA ILE A 59 -9.83 -0.79 25.14
C ILE A 59 -10.74 -1.62 24.22
N LEU A 60 -11.07 -2.85 24.57
CA LEU A 60 -12.01 -3.70 23.82
C LEU A 60 -13.43 -3.13 23.82
N ASN A 61 -13.79 -2.31 24.81
CA ASN A 61 -15.09 -1.67 24.92
C ASN A 61 -15.13 -0.31 24.23
N GLU A 62 -13.96 0.22 23.82
CA GLU A 62 -13.85 1.53 23.23
C GLU A 62 -14.21 1.53 21.73
N THR A 63 -14.82 2.61 21.29
CA THR A 63 -15.01 2.95 19.88
C THR A 63 -13.96 3.99 19.52
N ILE A 64 -12.93 3.55 18.81
CA ILE A 64 -11.74 4.34 18.49
C ILE A 64 -12.00 5.14 17.22
N GLY A 65 -11.81 6.45 17.25
CA GLY A 65 -11.85 7.31 16.07
C GLY A 65 -10.70 6.98 15.10
N CYS A 66 -10.96 7.05 13.81
CA CYS A 66 -9.89 6.89 12.82
C CYS A 66 -9.15 8.22 12.61
N VAL A 67 -7.85 8.25 12.82
CA VAL A 67 -7.02 9.46 12.64
C VAL A 67 -7.14 10.08 11.24
N SER A 68 -7.48 9.29 10.22
CA SER A 68 -7.72 9.79 8.87
C SER A 68 -8.93 10.72 8.75
N GLN A 69 -9.74 10.86 9.79
CA GLN A 69 -10.89 11.78 9.84
C GLN A 69 -10.55 13.14 10.46
N GLU A 70 -9.42 13.26 11.14
CA GLU A 70 -9.00 14.48 11.81
C GLU A 70 -8.46 15.54 10.84
N ASP A 71 -7.91 15.09 9.69
CA ASP A 71 -7.37 15.96 8.64
C ASP A 71 -8.19 15.86 7.36
N PRO A 72 -8.72 16.97 6.80
CA PRO A 72 -9.47 16.97 5.55
C PRO A 72 -8.69 16.37 4.36
N GLN A 73 -7.38 16.58 4.30
CA GLN A 73 -6.54 16.01 3.23
C GLN A 73 -6.41 14.49 3.38
N ALA A 74 -6.19 14.00 4.59
CA ALA A 74 -6.19 12.57 4.87
C ALA A 74 -7.58 11.95 4.60
N ARG A 75 -8.67 12.64 5.00
CA ARG A 75 -10.03 12.21 4.72
C ARG A 75 -10.31 12.04 3.24
N ALA A 76 -9.85 12.97 2.41
CA ALA A 76 -10.00 12.88 0.94
C ALA A 76 -9.18 11.75 0.32
N LYS A 77 -8.05 11.38 0.92
CA LYS A 77 -7.17 10.29 0.45
C LYS A 77 -7.80 8.91 0.64
N TYR A 78 -8.52 8.69 1.75
CA TYR A 78 -9.00 7.36 2.11
C TYR A 78 -10.47 7.15 1.73
N LEU A 79 -10.67 6.47 0.61
CA LEU A 79 -12.01 6.06 0.17
C LEU A 79 -12.61 5.06 1.17
N ASN A 80 -13.90 5.25 1.48
CA ASN A 80 -14.67 4.34 2.34
C ASN A 80 -14.08 4.14 3.76
N CYS A 81 -13.40 5.15 4.30
CA CYS A 81 -12.96 5.11 5.69
C CYS A 81 -14.14 4.76 6.62
N ALA A 82 -13.90 3.87 7.60
CA ALA A 82 -14.94 3.46 8.53
C ALA A 82 -15.30 4.52 9.57
N THR A 83 -14.63 5.68 9.59
CA THR A 83 -14.73 6.78 10.56
C THR A 83 -14.31 6.40 11.98
N ALA A 84 -14.78 5.26 12.48
CA ALA A 84 -14.39 4.67 13.77
C ALA A 84 -14.26 3.15 13.64
N PHE A 85 -13.61 2.51 14.62
CA PHE A 85 -13.41 1.07 14.66
C PHE A 85 -13.28 0.58 16.12
N ARG A 86 -13.38 -0.74 16.30
CA ARG A 86 -13.10 -1.40 17.57
C ARG A 86 -12.00 -2.42 17.38
N ILE A 87 -11.31 -2.75 18.46
CA ILE A 87 -10.32 -3.82 18.51
C ILE A 87 -11.02 -5.07 19.01
N THR A 88 -10.78 -6.19 18.34
CA THR A 88 -11.27 -7.48 18.80
C THR A 88 -10.32 -8.11 19.83
N PRO A 89 -10.78 -9.02 20.72
CA PRO A 89 -9.91 -9.73 21.66
C PRO A 89 -8.72 -10.41 20.97
N MET A 90 -8.95 -11.06 19.83
CA MET A 90 -7.89 -11.71 19.05
C MET A 90 -6.86 -10.72 18.49
N GLU A 91 -7.30 -9.53 18.05
CA GLU A 91 -6.37 -8.48 17.61
C GLU A 91 -5.51 -7.97 18.77
N LEU A 92 -6.10 -7.73 19.94
CA LEU A 92 -5.37 -7.26 21.12
C LEU A 92 -4.32 -8.29 21.56
N GLU A 93 -4.69 -9.57 21.57
CA GLU A 93 -3.76 -10.66 21.88
C GLU A 93 -2.59 -10.70 20.87
N LEU A 94 -2.90 -10.58 19.57
CA LEU A 94 -1.87 -10.51 18.53
C LEU A 94 -0.92 -9.32 18.73
N TYR A 95 -1.45 -8.14 19.03
CA TYR A 95 -0.64 -6.93 19.24
C TYR A 95 0.28 -7.11 20.44
N ARG A 96 -0.19 -7.72 21.53
CA ARG A 96 0.62 -8.05 22.71
C ARG A 96 1.72 -9.06 22.38
N LYS A 97 1.36 -10.17 21.72
CA LYS A 97 2.29 -11.23 21.32
C LYS A 97 3.40 -10.70 20.39
N MET A 98 3.07 -9.82 19.49
CA MET A 98 4.00 -9.25 18.50
C MET A 98 4.66 -7.95 18.98
N ASN A 99 4.37 -7.48 20.19
CA ASN A 99 4.80 -6.19 20.73
C ASN A 99 4.51 -5.03 19.75
N MET A 100 3.32 -5.03 19.18
CA MET A 100 2.88 -4.03 18.19
C MET A 100 2.03 -2.97 18.85
N LEU A 101 2.12 -1.73 18.34
CA LEU A 101 1.27 -0.63 18.77
C LEU A 101 -0.18 -0.86 18.32
N ILE A 102 -1.11 -0.32 19.11
CA ILE A 102 -2.51 -0.26 18.73
C ILE A 102 -2.66 0.72 17.54
N PRO A 103 -3.34 0.32 16.46
CA PRO A 103 -3.44 1.16 15.28
C PRO A 103 -4.33 2.38 15.52
N GLN A 104 -3.92 3.52 15.00
CA GLN A 104 -4.72 4.75 14.99
C GLN A 104 -5.65 4.86 13.77
N LYS A 105 -5.45 4.01 12.76
CA LYS A 105 -6.26 3.96 11.55
C LYS A 105 -7.17 2.74 11.53
N CYS A 106 -8.39 2.92 11.03
CA CYS A 106 -9.30 1.80 10.81
C CYS A 106 -8.72 0.77 9.80
N SER A 107 -9.27 -0.43 9.78
CA SER A 107 -8.80 -1.53 8.91
C SER A 107 -8.79 -1.16 7.43
N VAL A 108 -9.77 -0.37 6.97
CA VAL A 108 -9.87 0.09 5.57
C VAL A 108 -8.69 1.01 5.21
N CYS A 109 -8.40 2.02 6.06
CA CYS A 109 -7.28 2.93 5.82
C CYS A 109 -5.94 2.21 5.87
N ARG A 110 -5.75 1.29 6.85
CA ARG A 110 -4.55 0.45 6.93
C ARG A 110 -4.36 -0.43 5.69
N ARG A 111 -5.45 -0.96 5.15
CA ARG A 111 -5.40 -1.72 3.89
C ARG A 111 -4.97 -0.83 2.73
N GLN A 112 -5.55 0.36 2.58
CA GLN A 112 -5.20 1.29 1.51
C GLN A 112 -3.74 1.73 1.59
N ASP A 113 -3.20 1.97 2.78
CA ASP A 113 -1.77 2.26 2.96
C ASP A 113 -0.89 1.10 2.47
N ARG A 114 -1.23 -0.14 2.83
CA ARG A 114 -0.50 -1.32 2.33
C ARG A 114 -0.62 -1.49 0.82
N MET A 115 -1.78 -1.21 0.25
CA MET A 115 -1.98 -1.28 -1.21
C MET A 115 -1.17 -0.21 -1.95
N ALA A 116 -1.01 0.98 -1.37
CA ALA A 116 -0.20 2.05 -1.94
C ALA A 116 1.31 1.72 -2.02
N LEU A 117 1.78 0.79 -1.19
CA LEU A 117 3.18 0.31 -1.23
C LEU A 117 3.44 -0.70 -2.36
N ARG A 118 2.39 -1.22 -2.98
CA ARG A 118 2.51 -2.20 -4.06
C ARG A 118 2.88 -1.52 -5.37
N ASN A 119 3.62 -2.25 -6.19
CA ASN A 119 3.79 -1.86 -7.59
C ASN A 119 2.43 -1.92 -8.30
N PRO A 120 2.08 -0.89 -9.11
CA PRO A 120 0.85 -0.93 -9.89
C PRO A 120 0.89 -2.07 -10.92
N ARG A 121 -0.28 -2.56 -11.32
CA ARG A 121 -0.42 -3.57 -12.39
C ARG A 121 -0.20 -2.95 -13.77
N LYS A 122 1.01 -2.44 -13.97
CA LYS A 122 1.48 -1.86 -15.22
C LYS A 122 2.91 -2.32 -15.47
N LEU A 123 3.25 -2.51 -16.71
CA LEU A 123 4.62 -2.82 -17.13
C LEU A 123 5.21 -1.62 -17.85
N TRP A 124 6.45 -1.34 -17.52
CA TRP A 124 7.27 -0.35 -18.19
C TRP A 124 8.44 -1.03 -18.87
N GLN A 125 8.77 -0.58 -20.08
CA GLN A 125 10.02 -0.96 -20.73
C GLN A 125 11.15 -0.15 -20.09
N ARG A 126 12.12 -0.86 -19.51
CA ARG A 126 13.30 -0.22 -18.91
C ARG A 126 14.59 -0.87 -19.41
N PRO A 127 15.65 -0.09 -19.65
CA PRO A 127 16.97 -0.64 -19.86
C PRO A 127 17.48 -1.30 -18.58
N CYS A 128 18.30 -2.32 -18.74
CA CYS A 128 19.02 -2.92 -17.62
C CYS A 128 20.01 -1.90 -17.04
N GLN A 129 20.01 -1.73 -15.72
CA GLN A 129 20.86 -0.76 -15.04
C GLN A 129 22.24 -1.32 -14.65
N CYS A 130 22.62 -2.48 -15.19
CA CYS A 130 23.94 -3.05 -15.03
C CYS A 130 24.95 -2.34 -15.95
N LYS A 131 26.00 -1.77 -15.37
CA LYS A 131 27.14 -1.15 -16.10
C LYS A 131 28.41 -1.96 -15.88
N GLY A 132 28.39 -3.24 -16.21
CA GLY A 132 29.51 -4.13 -15.95
C GLY A 132 29.80 -4.25 -14.46
N GLY A 133 30.96 -3.82 -13.99
CA GLY A 133 31.33 -3.93 -12.58
C GLY A 133 30.46 -3.15 -11.58
N ARG A 134 29.49 -2.31 -12.04
CA ARG A 134 28.63 -1.49 -11.16
C ARG A 134 27.24 -1.28 -11.74
N SER A 135 26.29 -0.91 -10.88
CA SER A 135 24.99 -0.42 -11.32
C SER A 135 25.08 0.97 -11.96
N GLU A 136 24.06 1.35 -12.71
CA GLU A 136 23.98 2.69 -13.34
C GLU A 136 24.11 3.83 -12.32
N LYS A 137 23.53 3.65 -11.13
CA LYS A 137 23.59 4.63 -10.04
C LYS A 137 24.89 4.51 -9.20
N GLY A 138 25.76 3.55 -9.49
CA GLY A 138 26.99 3.30 -8.75
C GLY A 138 26.81 2.78 -7.32
N ILE A 139 25.57 2.47 -6.93
CA ILE A 139 25.22 2.02 -5.56
C ILE A 139 25.55 0.53 -5.37
N TYR A 140 25.30 -0.29 -6.40
CA TYR A 140 25.57 -1.73 -6.36
C TYR A 140 26.80 -2.07 -7.21
N LYS A 141 27.68 -2.90 -6.66
CA LYS A 141 28.85 -3.44 -7.37
C LYS A 141 28.59 -4.92 -7.64
N ASN A 142 28.71 -5.34 -8.89
CA ASN A 142 28.57 -6.74 -9.27
C ASN A 142 29.64 -7.59 -8.58
N ALA A 143 29.25 -8.77 -8.13
CA ALA A 143 30.15 -9.70 -7.47
C ALA A 143 30.89 -10.60 -8.46
N VAL A 144 30.27 -10.85 -9.63
CA VAL A 144 30.79 -11.74 -10.68
C VAL A 144 30.84 -11.05 -12.05
N GLU A 145 31.57 -11.63 -12.97
CA GLU A 145 31.65 -11.13 -14.35
C GLU A 145 30.36 -11.47 -15.12
N HIS A 146 29.82 -10.47 -15.82
CA HIS A 146 28.60 -10.59 -16.61
C HIS A 146 28.92 -10.85 -18.11
N PHE A 147 27.95 -11.38 -18.84
CA PHE A 147 28.09 -11.72 -20.27
C PHE A 147 28.49 -10.51 -21.16
N HIS A 148 28.24 -9.29 -20.70
CA HIS A 148 28.59 -8.04 -21.40
C HIS A 148 29.90 -7.41 -20.91
N GLY A 149 30.66 -8.09 -20.04
CA GLY A 149 31.93 -7.63 -19.49
C GLY A 149 31.83 -6.31 -18.74
N ALA A 150 32.76 -5.42 -18.94
CA ALA A 150 32.78 -4.09 -18.31
C ALA A 150 31.83 -3.06 -18.96
N SER A 151 31.23 -3.37 -20.10
CA SER A 151 30.31 -2.48 -20.79
C SER A 151 28.91 -2.46 -20.17
N PRO A 152 28.11 -1.38 -20.35
CA PRO A 152 26.71 -1.38 -19.97
C PRO A 152 25.91 -2.51 -20.64
N CYS A 153 24.98 -3.12 -19.91
CA CYS A 153 24.14 -4.18 -20.44
C CYS A 153 23.24 -3.63 -21.56
N PRO A 154 23.21 -4.28 -22.74
CA PRO A 154 22.40 -3.83 -23.87
C PRO A 154 20.92 -4.19 -23.75
N ASN A 155 20.54 -5.01 -22.76
CA ASN A 155 19.20 -5.53 -22.64
C ASN A 155 18.19 -4.50 -22.14
N SER A 156 16.98 -4.53 -22.74
CA SER A 156 15.79 -3.86 -22.23
C SER A 156 14.72 -4.90 -21.92
N PHE A 157 13.88 -4.65 -20.90
CA PHE A 157 12.89 -5.62 -20.47
C PHE A 157 11.68 -4.94 -19.82
N SER A 158 10.58 -5.67 -19.75
CA SER A 158 9.37 -5.22 -19.09
C SER A 158 9.42 -5.49 -17.59
N THR A 159 9.13 -4.47 -16.78
CA THR A 159 9.14 -4.56 -15.32
C THR A 159 7.98 -3.77 -14.71
N THR A 160 7.55 -4.16 -13.51
CA THR A 160 6.58 -3.42 -12.70
C THR A 160 7.18 -2.22 -11.97
N TYR A 161 8.49 -2.05 -12.03
CA TYR A 161 9.17 -0.89 -11.44
C TYR A 161 9.10 0.30 -12.38
N ALA A 162 8.36 1.33 -11.98
CA ALA A 162 8.25 2.57 -12.74
C ALA A 162 9.61 3.26 -12.92
N PRO A 163 9.82 4.03 -14.01
CA PRO A 163 11.10 4.73 -14.25
C PRO A 163 11.52 5.66 -13.13
N GLU A 164 10.56 6.26 -12.42
CA GLU A 164 10.76 7.24 -11.34
C GLU A 164 11.19 6.59 -10.02
N ARG A 165 11.08 5.26 -9.92
CA ARG A 165 11.46 4.53 -8.71
C ARG A 165 12.97 4.45 -8.58
N GLU A 166 13.44 4.50 -7.34
CA GLU A 166 14.88 4.52 -7.04
C GLU A 166 15.55 3.14 -7.13
N GLU A 167 14.75 2.07 -7.09
CA GLU A 167 15.29 0.71 -7.10
C GLU A 167 16.05 0.41 -8.39
N ILE A 168 17.18 -0.26 -8.22
CA ILE A 168 18.02 -0.73 -9.32
C ILE A 168 17.35 -1.94 -9.96
N VAL A 169 17.18 -1.92 -11.27
CA VAL A 169 16.56 -3.03 -12.01
C VAL A 169 17.56 -3.66 -12.97
N TYR A 170 17.70 -4.97 -12.88
CA TYR A 170 18.53 -5.79 -13.76
C TYR A 170 17.65 -6.66 -14.65
N CYS A 171 18.08 -6.89 -15.90
CA CYS A 171 17.48 -7.90 -16.74
C CYS A 171 17.68 -9.31 -16.14
N LYS A 172 16.89 -10.27 -16.59
CA LYS A 172 16.93 -11.64 -16.08
C LYS A 172 18.34 -12.23 -16.07
N GLN A 173 19.11 -12.03 -17.15
CA GLN A 173 20.48 -12.56 -17.24
C GLN A 173 21.40 -11.95 -16.17
N CYS A 174 21.47 -10.62 -16.08
CA CYS A 174 22.31 -9.96 -15.06
C CYS A 174 21.87 -10.31 -13.63
N TYR A 175 20.55 -10.40 -13.37
CA TYR A 175 20.05 -10.79 -12.07
C TYR A 175 20.43 -12.22 -11.70
N GLN A 176 20.24 -13.18 -12.61
CA GLN A 176 20.58 -14.58 -12.37
C GLN A 176 22.10 -14.78 -12.16
N THR A 177 22.92 -14.07 -12.91
CA THR A 177 24.38 -14.12 -12.75
C THR A 177 24.83 -13.68 -11.36
N GLU A 178 24.12 -12.73 -10.73
CA GLU A 178 24.48 -12.22 -9.38
C GLU A 178 23.90 -13.07 -8.23
N VAL A 179 22.77 -13.75 -8.43
CA VAL A 179 21.98 -14.34 -7.33
C VAL A 179 21.98 -15.86 -7.35
N VAL A 180 22.29 -16.49 -8.48
CA VAL A 180 22.30 -17.96 -8.68
C VAL A 180 23.71 -18.45 -8.86
#